data_83bbc4dd14655df48506791356c10251
#
_entry.id   83bbc4dd14655df48506791356c10251
#
_cell.length_a   1.000
_cell.length_b   1.000
_cell.length_c   1.000
_cell.angle_alpha   90.00
_cell.angle_beta   90.00
_cell.angle_gamma   90.00
#
_symmetry.space_group_name_H-M   'P 1'
#
loop_
_entity.id
_entity.type
_entity.pdbx_description
1 polymer ?
#
loop_
_entity_poly.entity_id
_entity_poly.type
_entity_poly.pdbx_seq_one_letter_code
_entity_poly.pdbx_strand_id
1 'polypeptide(L)'
;ITMTGHSLGGNLAEYATIMSYKYGLDKKIKQCASLDGPGFSDEFIKTNREHILAMSGVMKHYKWSLISGMLLDLPGVEYETVRVSTKGKPIENIANLISPTLFQMFFSFVRHDTKYLEYDENDNFVHGNRDILSLIVEPLTKIIDLSNIGNNTVNFFKIISGVLPRMYLKVDINQL
;
A
#
# COMPACT_ATOMS: atom_id res chain seq x y z
N ILE A 1 -18.49 8.07 14.61
CA ILE A 1 -17.30 7.23 14.82
C ILE A 1 -16.32 7.54 13.69
N THR A 2 -15.04 7.73 14.01
CA THR A 2 -13.94 7.74 13.05
C THR A 2 -13.22 6.39 13.14
N MET A 3 -13.01 5.75 12.01
CA MET A 3 -12.26 4.49 11.88
C MET A 3 -10.89 4.82 11.32
N THR A 4 -9.83 4.25 11.87
CA THR A 4 -8.49 4.41 11.33
C THR A 4 -7.60 3.25 11.75
N GLY A 5 -6.55 3.03 10.97
CA GLY A 5 -5.53 2.03 11.27
C GLY A 5 -4.38 2.10 10.29
N HIS A 6 -3.23 1.56 10.71
CA HIS A 6 -2.02 1.43 9.91
C HIS A 6 -1.82 -0.02 9.49
N SER A 7 -1.32 -0.25 8.29
CA SER A 7 -1.02 -1.59 7.78
C SER A 7 -2.29 -2.46 7.73
N LEU A 8 -2.25 -3.68 8.26
CA LEU A 8 -3.42 -4.54 8.40
C LEU A 8 -4.56 -3.85 9.18
N GLY A 9 -4.24 -2.98 10.16
CA GLY A 9 -5.24 -2.19 10.86
C GLY A 9 -5.99 -1.22 9.95
N GLY A 10 -5.34 -0.69 8.91
CA GLY A 10 -5.98 0.12 7.88
C GLY A 10 -6.99 -0.68 7.05
N ASN A 11 -6.61 -1.87 6.60
CA ASN A 11 -7.52 -2.79 5.91
C ASN A 11 -8.71 -3.18 6.79
N LEU A 12 -8.47 -3.49 8.08
CA LEU A 12 -9.55 -3.83 9.03
C LEU A 12 -10.49 -2.64 9.29
N ALA A 13 -9.98 -1.41 9.31
CA ALA A 13 -10.79 -0.20 9.46
C ALA A 13 -11.72 -0.02 8.24
N GLU A 14 -11.21 -0.22 7.02
CA GLU A 14 -12.01 -0.21 5.80
C GLU A 14 -13.03 -1.35 5.79
N TYR A 15 -12.62 -2.57 6.14
CA TYR A 15 -13.53 -3.72 6.26
C TYR A 15 -14.69 -3.43 7.22
N ALA A 16 -14.39 -2.94 8.43
CA ALA A 16 -15.41 -2.62 9.42
C ALA A 16 -16.35 -1.49 8.95
N THR A 17 -15.81 -0.50 8.22
CA THR A 17 -16.58 0.59 7.62
C THR A 17 -17.55 0.05 6.57
N ILE A 18 -17.10 -0.81 5.65
CA ILE A 18 -17.92 -1.44 4.63
C ILE A 18 -19.02 -2.30 5.29
N MET A 19 -18.64 -3.12 6.26
CA MET A 19 -19.60 -3.99 6.97
C MET A 19 -20.61 -3.21 7.81
N SER A 20 -20.30 -1.98 8.24
CA SER A 20 -21.25 -1.14 8.97
C SER A 20 -22.54 -0.90 8.16
N TYR A 21 -22.44 -0.76 6.84
CA TYR A 21 -23.61 -0.62 5.96
C TYR A 21 -24.50 -1.86 6.03
N LYS A 22 -23.92 -3.05 5.93
CA LYS A 22 -24.64 -4.32 6.02
C LYS A 22 -25.45 -4.47 7.31
N TYR A 23 -24.96 -3.89 8.40
CA TYR A 23 -25.58 -3.98 9.72
C TYR A 23 -26.41 -2.73 10.11
N GLY A 24 -26.66 -1.81 9.17
CA GLY A 24 -27.42 -0.58 9.42
C GLY A 24 -26.75 0.40 10.38
N LEU A 25 -25.42 0.37 10.45
CA LEU A 25 -24.60 1.23 11.30
C LEU A 25 -23.85 2.33 10.51
N ASP A 26 -24.09 2.40 9.20
CA ASP A 26 -23.43 3.33 8.25
C ASP A 26 -23.50 4.78 8.71
N LYS A 27 -24.67 5.24 9.17
CA LYS A 27 -24.86 6.61 9.68
C LYS A 27 -24.04 6.96 10.91
N LYS A 28 -23.49 5.97 11.62
CA LYS A 28 -22.62 6.17 12.77
C LYS A 28 -21.17 6.42 12.36
N ILE A 29 -20.78 6.02 11.14
CA ILE A 29 -19.43 6.21 10.62
C ILE A 29 -19.34 7.58 9.96
N LYS A 30 -18.48 8.45 10.48
CA LYS A 30 -18.23 9.78 9.92
C LYS A 30 -17.11 9.77 8.91
N GLN A 31 -16.08 8.98 9.18
CA GLN A 31 -14.87 8.92 8.38
C GLN A 31 -14.11 7.61 8.63
N CYS A 32 -13.44 7.12 7.59
CA CYS A 32 -12.45 6.06 7.68
C CYS A 32 -11.16 6.51 6.99
N ALA A 33 -10.03 6.41 7.69
CA ALA A 33 -8.70 6.68 7.16
C ALA A 33 -7.84 5.42 7.26
N SER A 34 -7.55 4.80 6.11
CA SER A 34 -6.60 3.69 6.01
C SER A 34 -5.20 4.24 5.75
N LEU A 35 -4.25 3.87 6.59
CA LEU A 35 -2.86 4.31 6.52
C LEU A 35 -2.00 3.16 6.03
N ASP A 36 -1.68 3.16 4.74
CA ASP A 36 -0.83 2.15 4.06
C ASP A 36 -1.31 0.70 4.27
N GLY A 37 -2.65 0.51 4.35
CA GLY A 37 -3.26 -0.81 4.43
C GLY A 37 -3.15 -1.56 3.10
N PRO A 38 -3.11 -2.90 3.08
CA PRO A 38 -3.31 -3.66 1.85
C PRO A 38 -4.76 -3.51 1.37
N GLY A 39 -4.97 -3.71 0.07
CA GLY A 39 -6.30 -3.73 -0.54
C GLY A 39 -7.11 -4.99 -0.21
N PHE A 40 -8.03 -5.36 -1.09
CA PHE A 40 -8.96 -6.49 -0.89
C PHE A 40 -8.91 -7.47 -2.05
N SER A 41 -9.35 -8.70 -1.80
CA SER A 41 -9.49 -9.70 -2.86
C SER A 41 -10.61 -9.33 -3.84
N ASP A 42 -10.49 -9.79 -5.08
CA ASP A 42 -11.51 -9.61 -6.11
C ASP A 42 -12.87 -10.20 -5.68
N GLU A 43 -12.85 -11.35 -5.02
CA GLU A 43 -14.05 -11.99 -4.46
C GLU A 43 -14.73 -11.10 -3.42
N PHE A 44 -13.98 -10.52 -2.48
CA PHE A 44 -14.54 -9.60 -1.48
C PHE A 44 -15.17 -8.37 -2.14
N ILE A 45 -14.48 -7.77 -3.10
CA ILE A 45 -14.96 -6.59 -3.81
C ILE A 45 -16.25 -6.90 -4.57
N LYS A 46 -16.31 -8.00 -5.29
CA LYS A 46 -17.50 -8.42 -6.03
C LYS A 46 -18.70 -8.68 -5.11
N THR A 47 -18.45 -9.41 -4.04
CA THR A 47 -19.50 -9.81 -3.08
C THR A 47 -20.07 -8.61 -2.32
N ASN A 48 -19.25 -7.61 -2.00
CA ASN A 48 -19.64 -6.47 -1.18
C ASN A 48 -19.74 -5.15 -1.97
N ARG A 49 -19.83 -5.21 -3.30
CA ARG A 49 -19.75 -4.02 -4.18
C ARG A 49 -20.73 -2.91 -3.77
N GLU A 50 -21.96 -3.24 -3.46
CA GLU A 50 -22.98 -2.28 -3.03
C GLU A 50 -22.57 -1.58 -1.73
N HIS A 51 -22.14 -2.34 -0.74
CA HIS A 51 -21.70 -1.81 0.56
C HIS A 51 -20.47 -0.89 0.41
N ILE A 52 -19.51 -1.29 -0.45
CA ILE A 52 -18.31 -0.51 -0.74
C ILE A 52 -18.71 0.84 -1.34
N LEU A 53 -19.54 0.86 -2.37
CA LEU A 53 -19.97 2.09 -3.03
C LEU A 53 -20.79 2.99 -2.09
N ALA A 54 -21.65 2.41 -1.26
CA ALA A 54 -22.40 3.17 -0.26
C ALA A 54 -21.50 3.87 0.77
N MET A 55 -20.38 3.26 1.12
CA MET A 55 -19.45 3.77 2.14
C MET A 55 -18.22 4.49 1.56
N SER A 56 -17.99 4.44 0.25
CA SER A 56 -16.77 4.99 -0.37
C SER A 56 -16.55 6.47 -0.06
N GLY A 57 -17.61 7.27 0.00
CA GLY A 57 -17.53 8.71 0.25
C GLY A 57 -17.05 9.11 1.67
N VAL A 58 -17.01 8.16 2.61
CA VAL A 58 -16.46 8.40 3.97
C VAL A 58 -15.08 7.74 4.16
N MET A 59 -14.57 7.07 3.14
CA MET A 59 -13.29 6.36 3.17
C MET A 59 -12.21 7.12 2.42
N LYS A 60 -11.03 7.20 3.00
CA LYS A 60 -9.82 7.71 2.37
C LYS A 60 -8.64 6.80 2.69
N HIS A 61 -7.87 6.46 1.66
CA HIS A 61 -6.74 5.56 1.76
C HIS A 61 -5.43 6.30 1.42
N TYR A 62 -4.52 6.36 2.36
CA TYR A 62 -3.19 6.95 2.21
C TYR A 62 -2.17 5.85 1.89
N LYS A 63 -1.46 6.00 0.76
CA LYS A 63 -0.50 5.02 0.25
C LYS A 63 0.91 5.58 0.23
N TRP A 64 1.89 4.81 0.69
CA TRP A 64 3.31 5.22 0.61
C TRP A 64 4.30 4.08 0.49
N SER A 65 3.89 2.83 0.69
CA SER A 65 4.78 1.69 0.55
C SER A 65 4.21 0.63 -0.39
N LEU A 66 4.98 -0.43 -0.58
CA LEU A 66 4.55 -1.59 -1.35
C LEU A 66 3.33 -2.30 -0.74
N ILE A 67 3.16 -2.22 0.58
CA ILE A 67 2.05 -2.89 1.29
C ILE A 67 0.70 -2.39 0.78
N SER A 68 0.53 -1.07 0.63
CA SER A 68 -0.70 -0.48 0.11
C SER A 68 -0.94 -0.75 -1.38
N GLY A 69 0.05 -1.28 -2.09
CA GLY A 69 -0.08 -1.76 -3.46
C GLY A 69 -0.48 -3.23 -3.56
N MET A 70 -0.53 -3.96 -2.46
CA MET A 70 -0.95 -5.37 -2.44
C MET A 70 -2.47 -5.47 -2.55
N LEU A 71 -2.93 -6.45 -3.35
CA LEU A 71 -4.35 -6.67 -3.62
C LEU A 71 -5.01 -5.52 -4.41
N LEU A 72 -6.34 -5.51 -4.48
CA LEU A 72 -7.09 -4.59 -5.30
C LEU A 72 -7.58 -3.38 -4.49
N ASP A 73 -7.60 -2.24 -5.15
CA ASP A 73 -8.19 -1.02 -4.63
C ASP A 73 -9.73 -1.11 -4.60
N LEU A 74 -10.33 -0.52 -3.59
CA LEU A 74 -11.78 -0.45 -3.45
C LEU A 74 -12.37 0.56 -4.45
N PRO A 75 -13.42 0.22 -5.19
CA PRO A 75 -14.05 1.14 -6.14
C PRO A 75 -14.70 2.33 -5.41
N GLY A 76 -14.48 3.54 -5.93
CA GLY A 76 -15.08 4.78 -5.42
C GLY A 76 -14.40 5.38 -4.19
N VAL A 77 -13.42 4.71 -3.60
CA VAL A 77 -12.63 5.24 -2.48
C VAL A 77 -11.59 6.24 -2.98
N GLU A 78 -11.34 7.30 -2.22
CA GLU A 78 -10.27 8.25 -2.49
C GLU A 78 -8.92 7.68 -2.05
N TYR A 79 -7.95 7.68 -2.99
CA TYR A 79 -6.57 7.25 -2.76
C TYR A 79 -5.61 8.43 -2.89
N GLU A 80 -4.77 8.60 -1.88
CA GLU A 80 -3.76 9.64 -1.86
C GLU A 80 -2.37 9.05 -1.63
N THR A 81 -1.39 9.42 -2.47
CA THR A 81 0.00 9.02 -2.25
C THR A 81 0.70 10.03 -1.36
N VAL A 82 1.31 9.56 -0.29
CA VAL A 82 2.03 10.36 0.70
C VAL A 82 3.53 10.22 0.50
N ARG A 83 4.27 11.31 0.67
CA ARG A 83 5.72 11.32 0.57
C ARG A 83 6.38 10.69 1.79
N VAL A 84 7.42 9.92 1.52
CA VAL A 84 8.32 9.37 2.53
C VAL A 84 9.76 9.76 2.20
N SER A 85 10.58 9.96 3.23
CA SER A 85 11.97 10.36 3.08
C SER A 85 12.88 9.62 4.06
N THR A 86 14.08 9.29 3.57
CA THR A 86 15.18 8.78 4.41
C THR A 86 16.08 9.88 4.93
N LYS A 87 15.92 11.10 4.42
CA LYS A 87 16.79 12.24 4.76
C LYS A 87 16.84 12.46 6.29
N GLY A 88 18.03 12.50 6.85
CA GLY A 88 18.24 12.64 8.29
C GLY A 88 17.83 11.42 9.13
N LYS A 89 17.49 10.28 8.52
CA LYS A 89 17.15 9.04 9.22
C LYS A 89 18.36 8.09 9.22
N PRO A 90 18.49 7.21 10.25
CA PRO A 90 19.63 6.28 10.32
C PRO A 90 19.80 5.38 9.09
N ILE A 91 18.71 5.06 8.39
CA ILE A 91 18.73 4.23 7.18
C ILE A 91 19.44 4.91 6.00
N GLU A 92 19.58 6.24 6.01
CA GLU A 92 20.32 6.97 4.97
C GLU A 92 21.77 6.49 4.87
N ASN A 93 22.37 6.12 6.01
CA ASN A 93 23.75 5.59 6.03
C ASN A 93 23.85 4.22 5.35
N ILE A 94 22.79 3.42 5.41
CA ILE A 94 22.73 2.08 4.78
C ILE A 94 22.63 2.23 3.25
N ALA A 95 21.96 3.26 2.76
CA ALA A 95 21.83 3.54 1.32
C ALA A 95 23.20 3.70 0.64
N ASN A 96 24.19 4.18 1.37
CA ASN A 96 25.55 4.39 0.87
C ASN A 96 26.42 3.12 0.91
N LEU A 97 25.97 2.07 1.58
CA LEU A 97 26.74 0.83 1.80
C LEU A 97 26.31 -0.32 0.88
N ILE A 98 25.13 -0.26 0.30
CA ILE A 98 24.59 -1.33 -0.54
C ILE A 98 24.27 -0.80 -1.95
N SER A 99 24.14 -1.72 -2.90
CA SER A 99 23.78 -1.30 -4.26
C SER A 99 22.45 -0.53 -4.26
N PRO A 100 22.30 0.50 -5.14
CA PRO A 100 21.06 1.28 -5.23
C PRO A 100 19.81 0.40 -5.43
N THR A 101 19.94 -0.67 -6.21
CA THR A 101 18.85 -1.63 -6.46
C THR A 101 18.44 -2.37 -5.19
N LEU A 102 19.40 -2.94 -4.47
CA LEU A 102 19.14 -3.64 -3.20
C LEU A 102 18.58 -2.69 -2.15
N PHE A 103 19.08 -1.45 -2.10
CA PHE A 103 18.54 -0.44 -1.20
C PHE A 103 17.07 -0.14 -1.51
N GLN A 104 16.72 0.09 -2.76
CA GLN A 104 15.33 0.37 -3.15
C GLN A 104 14.39 -0.79 -2.82
N MET A 105 14.82 -2.04 -3.08
CA MET A 105 14.04 -3.22 -2.71
C MET A 105 13.82 -3.30 -1.20
N PHE A 106 14.87 -3.16 -0.42
CA PHE A 106 14.81 -3.18 1.04
C PHE A 106 13.97 -2.00 1.57
N PHE A 107 14.22 -0.81 1.04
CA PHE A 107 13.55 0.41 1.47
C PHE A 107 12.05 0.41 1.16
N SER A 108 11.61 -0.24 0.10
CA SER A 108 10.18 -0.38 -0.22
C SER A 108 9.36 -1.07 0.88
N PHE A 109 9.99 -1.94 1.66
CA PHE A 109 9.36 -2.55 2.84
C PHE A 109 9.53 -1.66 4.09
N VAL A 110 10.74 -1.13 4.29
CA VAL A 110 11.07 -0.32 5.48
C VAL A 110 10.25 0.97 5.53
N ARG A 111 10.01 1.61 4.38
CA ARG A 111 9.23 2.84 4.30
C ARG A 111 7.75 2.67 4.69
N HIS A 112 7.29 1.44 4.92
CA HIS A 112 5.99 1.17 5.51
C HIS A 112 5.86 1.74 6.94
N ASP A 113 6.97 1.92 7.66
CA ASP A 113 6.99 2.53 8.99
C ASP A 113 6.66 4.03 8.90
N THR A 114 5.70 4.48 9.69
CA THR A 114 5.20 5.86 9.74
C THR A 114 6.27 6.90 10.07
N LYS A 115 7.40 6.51 10.68
CA LYS A 115 8.53 7.41 10.97
C LYS A 115 9.18 8.01 9.73
N TYR A 116 8.93 7.45 8.53
CA TYR A 116 9.44 7.95 7.27
C TYR A 116 8.50 8.94 6.57
N LEU A 117 7.28 9.13 7.09
CA LEU A 117 6.33 10.11 6.57
C LEU A 117 6.89 11.54 6.67
N GLU A 118 6.60 12.33 5.65
CA GLU A 118 6.86 13.76 5.66
C GLU A 118 5.57 14.52 5.94
N TYR A 119 5.71 15.54 6.79
CA TYR A 119 4.63 16.46 7.14
C TYR A 119 5.00 17.87 6.72
N ASP A 120 4.02 18.66 6.34
CA ASP A 120 4.17 20.09 6.11
C ASP A 120 4.18 20.88 7.44
N GLU A 121 4.32 22.20 7.34
CA GLU A 121 4.33 23.12 8.51
C GLU A 121 3.00 23.16 9.29
N ASN A 122 1.92 22.59 8.74
CA ASN A 122 0.61 22.50 9.35
C ASN A 122 0.26 21.08 9.81
N ASP A 123 1.25 20.19 9.91
CA ASP A 123 1.11 18.77 10.27
C ASP A 123 0.25 17.94 9.28
N ASN A 124 0.08 18.40 8.03
CA ASN A 124 -0.56 17.60 6.99
C ASN A 124 0.45 16.71 6.29
N PHE A 125 -0.03 15.59 5.76
CA PHE A 125 0.78 14.75 4.89
C PHE A 125 1.22 15.52 3.64
N VAL A 126 2.50 15.40 3.29
CA VAL A 126 3.01 15.94 2.03
C VAL A 126 2.68 14.97 0.90
N HIS A 127 2.07 15.47 -0.17
CA HIS A 127 1.81 14.68 -1.37
C HIS A 127 3.10 14.09 -1.94
N GLY A 128 3.05 12.83 -2.35
CA GLY A 128 4.17 12.09 -2.90
C GLY A 128 3.84 11.45 -4.24
N ASN A 129 4.90 11.00 -4.89
CA ASN A 129 4.77 10.12 -6.05
C ASN A 129 5.07 8.69 -5.60
N ARG A 130 4.39 7.72 -6.21
CA ARG A 130 4.71 6.32 -6.01
C ARG A 130 6.11 6.03 -6.56
N ASP A 131 6.88 5.23 -5.83
CA ASP A 131 8.18 4.80 -6.33
C ASP A 131 8.02 3.80 -7.50
N ILE A 132 9.07 3.72 -8.33
CA ILE A 132 9.09 2.87 -9.52
C ILE A 132 8.84 1.39 -9.15
N LEU A 133 9.34 0.94 -8.01
CA LEU A 133 9.16 -0.45 -7.57
C LEU A 133 7.69 -0.75 -7.25
N SER A 134 7.01 0.16 -6.55
CA SER A 134 5.57 0.04 -6.30
C SER A 134 4.77 0.02 -7.60
N LEU A 135 5.13 0.86 -8.58
CA LEU A 135 4.47 0.89 -9.90
C LEU A 135 4.64 -0.42 -10.68
N ILE A 136 5.76 -1.13 -10.51
CA ILE A 136 6.03 -2.39 -11.19
C ILE A 136 5.38 -3.57 -10.45
N VAL A 137 5.49 -3.59 -9.13
CA VAL A 137 5.06 -4.74 -8.33
C VAL A 137 3.54 -4.77 -8.14
N GLU A 138 2.89 -3.61 -8.03
CA GLU A 138 1.45 -3.54 -7.83
C GLU A 138 0.63 -4.27 -8.93
N PRO A 139 0.89 -4.09 -10.23
CA PRO A 139 0.21 -4.87 -11.26
C PRO A 139 0.44 -6.38 -11.12
N LEU A 140 1.64 -6.78 -10.70
CA LEU A 140 1.97 -8.20 -10.50
C LEU A 140 1.19 -8.81 -9.33
N THR A 141 0.98 -8.06 -8.24
CA THR A 141 0.19 -8.55 -7.10
C THR A 141 -1.29 -8.71 -7.45
N LYS A 142 -1.78 -7.94 -8.41
CA LYS A 142 -3.18 -8.02 -8.90
C LYS A 142 -3.42 -9.22 -9.80
N ILE A 143 -2.38 -9.74 -10.45
CA ILE A 143 -2.45 -10.91 -11.35
C ILE A 143 -2.28 -12.21 -10.55
N ILE A 144 -1.51 -12.18 -9.47
CA ILE A 144 -1.26 -13.34 -8.62
C ILE A 144 -2.46 -13.49 -7.69
N ASP A 145 -3.15 -14.62 -7.79
CA ASP A 145 -4.20 -14.97 -6.83
C ASP A 145 -3.59 -15.16 -5.43
N LEU A 146 -3.66 -14.10 -4.65
CA LEU A 146 -3.16 -14.08 -3.28
C LEU A 146 -4.14 -14.73 -2.29
N SER A 147 -5.31 -15.20 -2.73
CA SER A 147 -6.28 -15.89 -1.86
C SER A 147 -5.75 -17.24 -1.34
N ASN A 148 -4.73 -17.79 -2.00
CA ASN A 148 -4.01 -19.01 -1.61
C ASN A 148 -2.69 -18.74 -0.83
N ILE A 149 -2.60 -17.63 -0.14
CA ILE A 149 -1.36 -17.12 0.49
C ILE A 149 -0.78 -18.05 1.58
N GLY A 150 -1.58 -18.90 2.24
CA GLY A 150 -1.08 -19.77 3.30
C GLY A 150 0.14 -20.63 2.90
N ASN A 151 0.19 -21.09 1.62
CA ASN A 151 1.32 -21.80 1.03
C ASN A 151 2.16 -20.95 0.06
N ASN A 152 1.70 -19.74 -0.29
CA ASN A 152 2.24 -18.95 -1.40
C ASN A 152 3.04 -17.71 -0.96
N THR A 153 3.05 -17.32 0.32
CA THR A 153 3.86 -16.18 0.78
C THR A 153 5.33 -16.38 0.45
N VAL A 154 5.84 -17.60 0.64
CA VAL A 154 7.22 -17.95 0.27
C VAL A 154 7.42 -17.89 -1.25
N ASN A 155 6.42 -18.31 -2.03
CA ASN A 155 6.48 -18.26 -3.50
C ASN A 155 6.35 -16.81 -4.02
N PHE A 156 5.53 -15.96 -3.40
CA PHE A 156 5.44 -14.55 -3.72
C PHE A 156 6.79 -13.83 -3.53
N PHE A 157 7.44 -14.04 -2.39
CA PHE A 157 8.78 -13.47 -2.16
C PHE A 157 9.84 -14.07 -3.11
N LYS A 158 9.75 -15.35 -3.48
CA LYS A 158 10.62 -15.98 -4.49
C LYS A 158 10.39 -15.39 -5.88
N ILE A 159 9.15 -15.13 -6.28
CA ILE A 159 8.82 -14.51 -7.57
C ILE A 159 9.36 -13.08 -7.59
N ILE A 160 9.08 -12.28 -6.56
CA ILE A 160 9.60 -10.91 -6.48
C ILE A 160 11.13 -10.89 -6.47
N SER A 161 11.77 -11.71 -5.65
CA SER A 161 13.23 -11.79 -5.60
C SER A 161 13.88 -12.34 -6.88
N GLY A 162 13.15 -13.13 -7.66
CA GLY A 162 13.63 -13.69 -8.94
C GLY A 162 13.35 -12.78 -10.14
N VAL A 163 12.25 -12.05 -10.15
CA VAL A 163 11.82 -11.20 -11.27
C VAL A 163 12.45 -9.81 -11.20
N LEU A 164 12.50 -9.20 -10.02
CA LEU A 164 13.02 -7.85 -9.88
C LEU A 164 14.49 -7.69 -10.31
N PRO A 165 15.44 -8.56 -9.91
CA PRO A 165 16.82 -8.46 -10.40
C PRO A 165 16.92 -8.60 -11.91
N ARG A 166 16.08 -9.45 -12.52
CA ARG A 166 16.08 -9.64 -13.99
C ARG A 166 15.48 -8.45 -14.74
N MET A 167 14.52 -7.74 -14.17
CA MET A 167 13.97 -6.52 -14.76
C MET A 167 14.96 -5.36 -14.65
N TYR A 168 15.64 -5.22 -13.52
CA TYR A 168 16.67 -4.18 -13.34
C TYR A 168 17.93 -4.44 -14.17
N LEU A 169 18.30 -5.70 -14.38
CA LEU A 169 19.43 -6.08 -15.26
C LEU A 169 19.11 -5.92 -16.75
N LYS A 170 17.84 -5.80 -17.14
CA LYS A 170 17.40 -5.48 -18.51
C LYS A 170 17.22 -3.99 -18.77
N VAL A 171 17.20 -3.15 -17.77
CA VAL A 171 17.39 -1.69 -17.93
C VAL A 171 18.88 -1.50 -18.20
N ASP A 172 19.18 -1.52 -19.45
CA ASP A 172 20.53 -1.62 -20.02
C ASP A 172 21.38 -0.47 -19.51
N ILE A 173 22.50 -0.84 -18.89
CA ILE A 173 23.62 0.02 -18.50
C ILE A 173 24.18 0.83 -19.71
N ASN A 174 23.73 0.60 -20.93
CA ASN A 174 24.18 1.27 -22.13
C ASN A 174 23.37 2.53 -22.52
N GLN A 175 22.46 3.00 -21.67
CA GLN A 175 21.71 4.24 -21.89
C GLN A 175 21.88 5.29 -20.76
N LEU A 176 22.93 5.19 -19.98
CA LEU A 176 23.43 6.23 -19.07
C LEU A 176 24.79 6.72 -19.64
#